data_afd5fc39f41da703a615582257ea967c
#
_entry.id   afd5fc39f41da703a615582257ea967c
#
_cell.length_a   1.000
_cell.length_b   1.000
_cell.length_c   1.000
_cell.angle_alpha   90.00
_cell.angle_beta   90.00
_cell.angle_gamma   90.00
#
_symmetry.space_group_name_H-M   'P 1'
#
loop_
_entity.id
_entity.type
_entity.pdbx_description
1 polymer ?
#
loop_
_entity_poly.entity_id
_entity_poly.type
_entity_poly.pdbx_seq_one_letter_code
_entity_poly.pdbx_strand_id
1 'polypeptide(L)'
;MSEQPPYLRIADELRQRIAEHVWEPGDRLPSRAQIGQECGVGENVVRRAQELLISQGVLEGRAGSGTYVAEPRQRVRVVRSSAREQPSGSPFRQDMKALRLQADWESRTDAKVPAPAEIATRLGIAEGELCVRTTYEFLADGKPVQLSTSWEPYAVTGGTLVVLPEGGPHAGAGVVNRMAAIGVTISHAVEQPEPRHATAEEASLLGIQKAALVTHIRRTYYSDESRPVETADIVVPAAHCEIVYEIPINR
;
A
#
# COMPACT_ATOMS: atom_id res chain seq x y z
N MET A 1 -41.09 0.23 -5.15
CA MET A 1 -39.88 -0.57 -5.24
C MET A 1 -39.05 0.03 -6.36
N SER A 2 -37.85 0.59 -6.06
CA SER A 2 -36.99 1.19 -7.07
C SER A 2 -36.37 0.05 -7.90
N GLU A 3 -36.64 0.04 -9.20
CA GLU A 3 -36.07 -0.95 -10.12
C GLU A 3 -34.55 -0.76 -10.18
N GLN A 4 -33.78 -1.84 -9.96
CA GLN A 4 -32.32 -1.79 -9.98
C GLN A 4 -31.82 -1.32 -11.36
N PRO A 5 -30.89 -0.38 -11.43
CA PRO A 5 -30.32 0.08 -12.69
C PRO A 5 -29.82 -1.07 -13.58
N PRO A 6 -30.13 -1.06 -14.90
CA PRO A 6 -29.79 -2.18 -15.79
C PRO A 6 -28.33 -2.62 -15.74
N TYR A 7 -27.40 -1.69 -15.63
CA TYR A 7 -25.95 -2.03 -15.57
C TYR A 7 -25.56 -2.78 -14.27
N LEU A 8 -26.25 -2.54 -13.14
CA LEU A 8 -26.02 -3.28 -11.90
C LEU A 8 -26.51 -4.72 -12.03
N ARG A 9 -27.70 -4.91 -12.64
CA ARG A 9 -28.22 -6.25 -12.93
C ARG A 9 -27.26 -7.06 -13.80
N ILE A 10 -26.70 -6.44 -14.87
CA ILE A 10 -25.72 -7.11 -15.74
C ILE A 10 -24.40 -7.38 -14.98
N ALA A 11 -23.95 -6.47 -14.12
CA ALA A 11 -22.76 -6.71 -13.30
C ALA A 11 -22.97 -7.89 -12.35
N ASP A 12 -24.13 -8.01 -11.72
CA ASP A 12 -24.47 -9.12 -10.83
C ASP A 12 -24.54 -10.45 -11.61
N GLU A 13 -25.17 -10.45 -12.80
CA GLU A 13 -25.23 -11.62 -13.67
C GLU A 13 -23.85 -12.09 -14.12
N LEU A 14 -22.97 -11.18 -14.56
CA LEU A 14 -21.59 -11.53 -14.93
C LEU A 14 -20.81 -12.08 -13.73
N ARG A 15 -20.98 -11.48 -12.53
CA ARG A 15 -20.35 -11.96 -11.30
C ARG A 15 -20.81 -13.37 -10.93
N GLN A 16 -22.10 -13.64 -11.07
CA GLN A 16 -22.65 -14.96 -10.81
C GLN A 16 -22.09 -16.01 -11.78
N ARG A 17 -22.05 -15.73 -13.09
CA ARG A 17 -21.48 -16.64 -14.09
C ARG A 17 -20.00 -16.93 -13.83
N ILE A 18 -19.21 -15.96 -13.38
CA ILE A 18 -17.81 -16.15 -12.96
C ILE A 18 -17.74 -17.05 -11.72
N ALA A 19 -18.60 -16.81 -10.72
CA ALA A 19 -18.66 -17.64 -9.51
C ALA A 19 -19.11 -19.10 -9.80
N GLU A 20 -19.90 -19.30 -10.84
CA GLU A 20 -20.33 -20.62 -11.36
C GLU A 20 -19.31 -21.24 -12.31
N HIS A 21 -18.11 -20.66 -12.46
CA HIS A 21 -17.03 -21.15 -13.33
C HIS A 21 -17.41 -21.26 -14.82
N VAL A 22 -18.34 -20.42 -15.31
CA VAL A 22 -18.60 -20.31 -16.75
C VAL A 22 -17.39 -19.73 -17.47
N TRP A 23 -16.64 -18.88 -16.78
CA TRP A 23 -15.34 -18.39 -17.19
C TRP A 23 -14.35 -18.53 -16.03
N GLU A 24 -13.21 -19.14 -16.32
CA GLU A 24 -12.13 -19.27 -15.34
C GLU A 24 -11.28 -17.97 -15.26
N PRO A 25 -10.53 -17.77 -14.15
CA PRO A 25 -9.56 -16.69 -14.06
C PRO A 25 -8.60 -16.68 -15.26
N GLY A 26 -8.44 -15.52 -15.90
CA GLY A 26 -7.65 -15.36 -17.11
C GLY A 26 -8.43 -15.54 -18.42
N ASP A 27 -9.65 -16.07 -18.38
CA ASP A 27 -10.47 -16.22 -19.56
C ASP A 27 -10.95 -14.88 -20.12
N ARG A 28 -11.04 -14.81 -21.43
CA ARG A 28 -11.60 -13.65 -22.14
C ARG A 28 -13.11 -13.71 -22.13
N LEU A 29 -13.76 -12.64 -21.71
CA LEU A 29 -15.21 -12.50 -21.84
C LEU A 29 -15.63 -12.34 -23.32
N PRO A 30 -16.87 -12.73 -23.67
CA PRO A 30 -17.49 -12.38 -24.93
C PRO A 30 -17.49 -10.86 -25.17
N SER A 31 -17.61 -10.45 -26.42
CA SER A 31 -17.67 -9.01 -26.75
C SER A 31 -18.89 -8.34 -26.13
N ARG A 32 -18.82 -7.01 -25.96
CA ARG A 32 -19.95 -6.24 -25.42
C ARG A 32 -21.22 -6.40 -26.22
N ALA A 33 -21.09 -6.52 -27.54
CA ALA A 33 -22.20 -6.78 -28.44
C ALA A 33 -22.85 -8.14 -28.17
N GLN A 34 -22.04 -9.20 -28.00
CA GLN A 34 -22.52 -10.54 -27.68
C GLN A 34 -23.23 -10.59 -26.32
N ILE A 35 -22.60 -10.04 -25.27
CA ILE A 35 -23.23 -9.97 -23.93
C ILE A 35 -24.51 -9.14 -24.00
N GLY A 36 -24.51 -8.03 -24.73
CA GLY A 36 -25.68 -7.18 -24.90
C GLY A 36 -26.83 -7.90 -25.57
N GLN A 37 -26.54 -8.68 -26.60
CA GLN A 37 -27.51 -9.52 -27.29
C GLN A 37 -28.10 -10.63 -26.38
N GLU A 38 -27.25 -11.32 -25.65
CA GLU A 38 -27.66 -12.37 -24.70
C GLU A 38 -28.56 -11.83 -23.58
N CYS A 39 -28.20 -10.67 -23.03
CA CYS A 39 -28.91 -10.06 -21.89
C CYS A 39 -30.05 -9.11 -22.29
N GLY A 40 -30.28 -8.89 -23.60
CA GLY A 40 -31.31 -7.98 -24.08
C GLY A 40 -31.06 -6.49 -23.74
N VAL A 41 -29.78 -6.05 -23.72
CA VAL A 41 -29.38 -4.69 -23.39
C VAL A 41 -28.39 -4.10 -24.42
N GLY A 42 -28.30 -2.79 -24.47
CA GLY A 42 -27.32 -2.11 -25.32
C GLY A 42 -25.88 -2.20 -24.79
N GLU A 43 -24.90 -2.14 -25.71
CA GLU A 43 -23.47 -2.21 -25.39
C GLU A 43 -22.99 -1.20 -24.34
N ASN A 44 -23.60 -0.01 -24.26
CA ASN A 44 -23.28 0.99 -23.26
C ASN A 44 -23.62 0.52 -21.83
N VAL A 45 -24.68 -0.27 -21.67
CA VAL A 45 -25.06 -0.86 -20.38
C VAL A 45 -24.03 -1.90 -19.97
N VAL A 46 -23.63 -2.77 -20.92
CA VAL A 46 -22.58 -3.78 -20.70
C VAL A 46 -21.25 -3.13 -20.38
N ARG A 47 -20.86 -2.08 -21.12
CA ARG A 47 -19.62 -1.32 -20.85
C ARG A 47 -19.61 -0.81 -19.43
N ARG A 48 -20.70 -0.19 -18.96
CA ARG A 48 -20.78 0.34 -17.58
C ARG A 48 -20.75 -0.76 -16.51
N ALA A 49 -21.36 -1.92 -16.80
CA ALA A 49 -21.25 -3.10 -15.93
C ALA A 49 -19.83 -3.62 -15.85
N GLN A 50 -19.14 -3.75 -16.99
CA GLN A 50 -17.73 -4.18 -17.01
C GLN A 50 -16.82 -3.17 -16.31
N GLU A 51 -17.00 -1.85 -16.51
CA GLU A 51 -16.23 -0.81 -15.80
C GLU A 51 -16.40 -0.92 -14.28
N LEU A 52 -17.61 -1.21 -13.80
CA LEU A 52 -17.87 -1.47 -12.38
C LEU A 52 -17.12 -2.71 -11.90
N LEU A 53 -17.20 -3.84 -12.63
CA LEU A 53 -16.50 -5.07 -12.26
C LEU A 53 -14.97 -4.94 -12.34
N ILE A 54 -14.45 -4.13 -13.27
CA ILE A 54 -13.03 -3.78 -13.36
C ILE A 54 -12.62 -2.96 -12.13
N SER A 55 -13.41 -1.97 -11.74
CA SER A 55 -13.13 -1.17 -10.52
C SER A 55 -13.15 -2.01 -9.24
N GLN A 56 -13.88 -3.12 -9.24
CA GLN A 56 -13.96 -4.08 -8.14
C GLN A 56 -12.88 -5.19 -8.23
N GLY A 57 -12.06 -5.20 -9.29
CA GLY A 57 -11.03 -6.21 -9.49
C GLY A 57 -11.54 -7.60 -9.88
N VAL A 58 -12.81 -7.72 -10.27
CA VAL A 58 -13.42 -8.97 -10.77
C VAL A 58 -13.04 -9.20 -12.24
N LEU A 59 -12.91 -8.12 -13.00
CA LEU A 59 -12.50 -8.15 -14.40
C LEU A 59 -11.24 -7.31 -14.61
N GLU A 60 -10.51 -7.58 -15.69
CA GLU A 60 -9.36 -6.84 -16.17
C GLU A 60 -9.55 -6.42 -17.61
N GLY A 61 -9.43 -5.11 -17.90
CA GLY A 61 -9.44 -4.60 -19.27
C GLY A 61 -8.02 -4.59 -19.85
N ARG A 62 -7.79 -5.29 -20.96
CA ARG A 62 -6.52 -5.26 -21.68
C ARG A 62 -6.68 -4.45 -22.96
N ALA A 63 -5.94 -3.34 -23.08
CA ALA A 63 -6.06 -2.42 -24.21
C ALA A 63 -5.90 -3.15 -25.56
N GLY A 64 -6.85 -2.97 -26.48
CA GLY A 64 -6.86 -3.62 -27.79
C GLY A 64 -7.15 -5.13 -27.78
N SER A 65 -7.19 -5.79 -26.62
CA SER A 65 -7.35 -7.25 -26.49
C SER A 65 -8.72 -7.68 -25.95
N GLY A 66 -9.39 -6.83 -25.14
CA GLY A 66 -10.71 -7.12 -24.60
C GLY A 66 -10.78 -7.07 -23.08
N THR A 67 -11.83 -7.69 -22.53
CA THR A 67 -12.06 -7.81 -21.07
C THR A 67 -11.89 -9.27 -20.66
N TYR A 68 -11.20 -9.50 -19.55
CA TYR A 68 -10.83 -10.82 -19.05
C TYR A 68 -11.31 -10.98 -17.60
N VAL A 69 -11.58 -12.20 -17.17
CA VAL A 69 -11.74 -12.50 -15.74
C VAL A 69 -10.40 -12.24 -15.05
N ALA A 70 -10.42 -11.45 -14.00
CA ALA A 70 -9.19 -11.14 -13.28
C ALA A 70 -8.62 -12.43 -12.67
N GLU A 71 -7.35 -12.67 -12.89
CA GLU A 71 -6.66 -13.76 -12.19
C GLU A 71 -6.59 -13.41 -10.70
N PRO A 72 -6.76 -14.39 -9.79
CA PRO A 72 -6.49 -14.18 -8.39
C PRO A 72 -5.04 -13.72 -8.25
N ARG A 73 -4.82 -12.41 -8.10
CA ARG A 73 -3.48 -11.91 -7.85
C ARG A 73 -3.07 -12.45 -6.49
N GLN A 74 -1.96 -13.17 -6.45
CA GLN A 74 -1.37 -13.57 -5.18
C GLN A 74 -1.06 -12.27 -4.42
N ARG A 75 -1.89 -11.96 -3.40
CA ARG A 75 -1.68 -10.77 -2.59
C ARG A 75 -0.39 -10.94 -1.80
N VAL A 76 0.45 -9.95 -1.85
CA VAL A 76 1.62 -9.88 -1.00
C VAL A 76 1.13 -9.78 0.45
N ARG A 77 1.38 -10.81 1.26
CA ARG A 77 0.99 -10.83 2.67
C ARG A 77 2.06 -10.10 3.49
N VAL A 78 1.72 -8.94 4.02
CA VAL A 78 2.59 -8.15 4.89
C VAL A 78 2.16 -8.35 6.33
N VAL A 79 2.99 -9.07 7.08
CA VAL A 79 2.72 -9.36 8.51
C VAL A 79 3.26 -8.22 9.37
N ARG A 80 2.40 -7.59 10.15
CA ARG A 80 2.73 -6.57 11.15
C ARG A 80 2.83 -7.23 12.51
N SER A 81 4.05 -7.56 12.93
CA SER A 81 4.32 -8.18 14.23
C SER A 81 5.54 -7.58 14.89
N SER A 82 5.69 -7.78 16.19
CA SER A 82 6.90 -7.38 16.92
C SER A 82 8.16 -8.10 16.44
N ALA A 83 8.03 -9.31 15.90
CA ALA A 83 9.16 -10.07 15.34
C ALA A 83 9.70 -9.43 14.04
N ARG A 84 8.88 -8.65 13.33
CA ARG A 84 9.27 -7.92 12.12
C ARG A 84 10.32 -6.84 12.38
N GLU A 85 10.33 -6.27 13.57
CA GLU A 85 11.22 -5.17 13.98
C GLU A 85 12.52 -5.67 14.64
N GLN A 86 12.85 -6.96 14.49
CA GLN A 86 14.09 -7.52 15.02
C GLN A 86 15.34 -7.11 14.22
N PRO A 87 16.59 -7.26 14.81
CA PRO A 87 17.82 -6.63 14.30
C PRO A 87 18.34 -7.09 12.92
N SER A 88 17.55 -7.74 12.11
CA SER A 88 17.98 -8.38 10.86
C SER A 88 17.79 -7.53 9.58
N GLY A 89 17.62 -6.21 9.69
CA GLY A 89 17.52 -5.30 8.56
C GLY A 89 16.11 -4.70 8.36
N SER A 90 15.82 -4.20 7.15
CA SER A 90 14.54 -3.59 6.82
C SER A 90 13.38 -4.59 6.96
N PRO A 91 12.28 -4.24 7.67
CA PRO A 91 11.08 -5.06 7.74
C PRO A 91 10.53 -5.49 6.38
N PHE A 92 10.55 -4.60 5.39
CA PHE A 92 10.12 -4.91 4.03
C PHE A 92 10.95 -6.03 3.39
N ARG A 93 12.28 -5.98 3.55
CA ARG A 93 13.17 -7.03 3.03
C ARG A 93 12.88 -8.39 3.65
N GLN A 94 12.56 -8.43 4.93
CA GLN A 94 12.18 -9.67 5.62
C GLN A 94 10.85 -10.23 5.11
N ASP A 95 9.84 -9.37 4.94
CA ASP A 95 8.54 -9.76 4.39
C ASP A 95 8.70 -10.38 2.99
N MET A 96 9.47 -9.72 2.11
CA MET A 96 9.69 -10.22 0.75
C MET A 96 10.49 -11.52 0.74
N LYS A 97 11.49 -11.66 1.62
CA LYS A 97 12.24 -12.91 1.78
C LYS A 97 11.34 -14.07 2.21
N ALA A 98 10.43 -13.84 3.16
CA ALA A 98 9.46 -14.84 3.59
C ALA A 98 8.53 -15.30 2.45
N LEU A 99 8.22 -14.40 1.52
CA LEU A 99 7.40 -14.66 0.34
C LEU A 99 8.20 -15.17 -0.86
N ARG A 100 9.53 -15.30 -0.74
CA ARG A 100 10.47 -15.67 -1.82
C ARG A 100 10.45 -14.67 -2.99
N LEU A 101 10.19 -13.40 -2.71
CA LEU A 101 10.21 -12.31 -3.66
C LEU A 101 11.50 -11.49 -3.49
N GLN A 102 11.97 -10.89 -4.58
CA GLN A 102 13.09 -9.95 -4.54
C GLN A 102 12.59 -8.60 -4.00
N ALA A 103 13.21 -8.12 -2.93
CA ALA A 103 12.94 -6.81 -2.35
C ALA A 103 13.89 -5.76 -2.93
N ASP A 104 13.34 -4.66 -3.41
CA ASP A 104 14.09 -3.47 -3.79
C ASP A 104 13.31 -2.20 -3.40
N TRP A 105 13.96 -1.04 -3.40
CA TRP A 105 13.28 0.25 -3.20
C TRP A 105 14.06 1.40 -3.80
N GLU A 106 13.33 2.37 -4.28
CA GLU A 106 13.84 3.69 -4.60
C GLU A 106 13.55 4.63 -3.43
N SER A 107 14.48 5.53 -3.12
CA SER A 107 14.30 6.48 -2.03
C SER A 107 14.85 7.85 -2.38
N ARG A 108 14.21 8.88 -1.80
CA ARG A 108 14.69 10.25 -1.86
C ARG A 108 14.59 10.87 -0.47
N THR A 109 15.72 11.41 0.01
CA THR A 109 15.80 12.06 1.32
C THR A 109 16.05 13.56 1.17
N ASP A 110 15.21 14.36 1.86
CA ASP A 110 15.38 15.80 2.06
C ASP A 110 15.73 16.03 3.54
N ALA A 111 16.94 16.45 3.83
CA ALA A 111 17.51 16.41 5.19
C ALA A 111 17.05 17.54 6.13
N LYS A 112 16.40 18.59 5.65
CA LYS A 112 15.95 19.74 6.46
C LYS A 112 14.66 20.29 5.88
N VAL A 113 13.54 19.68 6.22
CA VAL A 113 12.21 20.09 5.76
C VAL A 113 11.40 20.57 6.97
N PRO A 114 10.75 21.74 6.93
CA PRO A 114 9.84 22.15 7.98
C PRO A 114 8.68 21.14 8.13
N ALA A 115 8.39 20.74 9.37
CA ALA A 115 7.29 19.82 9.66
C ALA A 115 5.94 20.52 9.40
N PRO A 116 5.06 19.96 8.54
CA PRO A 116 3.66 20.39 8.46
C PRO A 116 2.93 20.18 9.80
N ALA A 117 1.85 20.92 10.04
CA ALA A 117 1.08 20.85 11.29
C ALA A 117 0.67 19.42 11.70
N GLU A 118 0.22 18.58 10.75
CA GLU A 118 -0.14 17.19 11.03
C GLU A 118 1.06 16.35 11.47
N ILE A 119 2.20 16.48 10.79
CA ILE A 119 3.44 15.77 11.13
C ILE A 119 3.99 16.25 12.48
N ALA A 120 3.98 17.56 12.71
CA ALA A 120 4.40 18.15 13.98
C ALA A 120 3.57 17.61 15.15
N THR A 121 2.25 17.52 14.98
CA THR A 121 1.34 16.93 15.99
C THR A 121 1.70 15.46 16.28
N ARG A 122 1.95 14.65 15.25
CA ARG A 122 2.30 13.23 15.40
C ARG A 122 3.67 13.02 16.05
N LEU A 123 4.60 13.93 15.80
CA LEU A 123 5.96 13.90 16.38
C LEU A 123 6.07 14.62 17.73
N GLY A 124 5.02 15.32 18.18
CA GLY A 124 5.03 16.10 19.42
C GLY A 124 6.02 17.26 19.39
N ILE A 125 6.25 17.88 18.23
CA ILE A 125 7.14 19.01 17.99
C ILE A 125 6.33 20.24 17.53
N ALA A 126 6.97 21.41 17.44
CA ALA A 126 6.30 22.59 16.91
C ALA A 126 6.18 22.52 15.37
N GLU A 127 5.10 23.11 14.83
CA GLU A 127 4.96 23.28 13.39
C GLU A 127 6.15 24.09 12.85
N GLY A 128 6.72 23.63 11.74
CA GLY A 128 7.89 24.26 11.12
C GLY A 128 9.23 23.82 11.71
N GLU A 129 9.27 23.04 12.78
CA GLU A 129 10.52 22.40 13.22
C GLU A 129 11.11 21.53 12.12
N LEU A 130 12.44 21.50 12.04
CA LEU A 130 13.12 20.78 10.97
C LEU A 130 13.06 19.27 11.17
N CYS A 131 12.72 18.57 10.10
CA CYS A 131 12.71 17.12 10.01
C CYS A 131 13.58 16.64 8.84
N VAL A 132 14.00 15.39 8.91
CA VAL A 132 14.44 14.61 7.76
C VAL A 132 13.21 13.93 7.17
N ARG A 133 12.92 14.20 5.89
CA ARG A 133 11.84 13.55 5.15
C ARG A 133 12.44 12.56 4.15
N THR A 134 11.98 11.32 4.17
CA THR A 134 12.38 10.32 3.18
C THR A 134 11.14 9.70 2.55
N THR A 135 11.06 9.77 1.23
CA THR A 135 10.04 9.09 0.44
C THR A 135 10.61 7.78 -0.10
N TYR A 136 9.78 6.74 -0.13
CA TYR A 136 10.13 5.41 -0.61
C TYR A 136 9.09 4.89 -1.58
N GLU A 137 9.57 4.26 -2.64
CA GLU A 137 8.81 3.37 -3.49
C GLU A 137 9.38 1.96 -3.32
N PHE A 138 8.62 1.06 -2.71
CA PHE A 138 9.03 -0.32 -2.45
C PHE A 138 8.55 -1.25 -3.56
N LEU A 139 9.47 -2.09 -4.05
CA LEU A 139 9.25 -3.00 -5.17
C LEU A 139 9.40 -4.46 -4.74
N ALA A 140 8.48 -5.30 -5.20
CA ALA A 140 8.55 -6.76 -5.11
C ALA A 140 8.67 -7.32 -6.53
N ASP A 141 9.75 -8.03 -6.84
CA ASP A 141 10.08 -8.50 -8.20
C ASP A 141 9.96 -7.38 -9.26
N GLY A 142 10.47 -6.19 -8.94
CA GLY A 142 10.45 -5.01 -9.80
C GLY A 142 9.08 -4.34 -9.97
N LYS A 143 8.04 -4.73 -9.21
CA LYS A 143 6.71 -4.12 -9.25
C LYS A 143 6.46 -3.30 -7.99
N PRO A 144 5.96 -2.05 -8.10
CA PRO A 144 5.61 -1.24 -6.96
C PRO A 144 4.51 -1.90 -6.11
N VAL A 145 4.75 -2.05 -4.80
CA VAL A 145 3.80 -2.69 -3.88
C VAL A 145 3.46 -1.82 -2.67
N GLN A 146 4.28 -0.81 -2.39
CA GLN A 146 4.06 0.08 -1.26
C GLN A 146 4.76 1.42 -1.50
N LEU A 147 4.11 2.52 -1.12
CA LEU A 147 4.76 3.83 -0.95
C LEU A 147 4.89 4.14 0.52
N SER A 148 5.91 4.91 0.89
CA SER A 148 6.03 5.44 2.25
C SER A 148 6.67 6.83 2.25
N THR A 149 6.20 7.69 3.13
CA THR A 149 6.86 8.96 3.45
C THR A 149 7.14 9.00 4.94
N SER A 150 8.40 8.93 5.30
CA SER A 150 8.89 8.94 6.68
C SER A 150 9.39 10.33 7.08
N TRP A 151 9.15 10.71 8.32
CA TRP A 151 9.57 11.97 8.92
C TRP A 151 10.24 11.70 10.26
N GLU A 152 11.47 12.20 10.43
CA GLU A 152 12.24 12.08 11.64
C GLU A 152 12.62 13.49 12.13
N PRO A 153 12.43 13.86 13.40
CA PRO A 153 12.87 15.15 13.90
C PRO A 153 14.38 15.32 13.66
N TYR A 154 14.79 16.42 13.04
CA TYR A 154 16.21 16.70 12.80
C TYR A 154 16.99 16.83 14.12
N ALA A 155 16.32 17.21 15.20
CA ALA A 155 16.90 17.24 16.54
C ALA A 155 17.33 15.85 17.05
N VAL A 156 16.75 14.77 16.52
CA VAL A 156 17.10 13.37 16.87
C VAL A 156 18.23 12.85 15.99
N THR A 157 18.11 13.01 14.67
CA THR A 157 19.01 12.36 13.70
C THR A 157 20.08 13.29 13.11
N GLY A 158 19.88 14.62 13.22
CA GLY A 158 20.77 15.62 12.65
C GLY A 158 22.19 15.56 13.23
N GLY A 159 23.20 15.61 12.36
CA GLY A 159 24.60 15.53 12.77
C GLY A 159 25.06 14.13 13.21
N THR A 160 24.22 13.11 13.09
CA THR A 160 24.55 11.72 13.42
C THR A 160 24.84 10.89 12.14
N LEU A 161 25.36 9.66 12.31
CA LEU A 161 25.62 8.72 11.23
C LEU A 161 24.34 8.19 10.52
N VAL A 162 23.17 8.45 11.09
CA VAL A 162 21.87 7.94 10.62
C VAL A 162 20.97 9.03 10.03
N VAL A 163 21.47 10.25 9.87
CA VAL A 163 20.69 11.38 9.33
C VAL A 163 20.16 11.13 7.92
N LEU A 164 20.84 10.30 7.14
CA LEU A 164 20.37 9.85 5.84
C LEU A 164 19.96 8.38 5.94
N PRO A 165 18.66 8.03 5.95
CA PRO A 165 18.19 6.66 6.15
C PRO A 165 18.77 5.62 5.19
N GLU A 166 18.97 5.99 3.94
CA GLU A 166 19.52 5.12 2.89
C GLU A 166 20.95 5.53 2.48
N GLY A 167 21.61 6.36 3.30
CA GLY A 167 23.00 6.78 3.13
C GLY A 167 23.87 6.37 4.31
N GLY A 168 25.17 6.21 4.05
CA GLY A 168 26.14 5.91 5.11
C GLY A 168 26.12 4.46 5.61
N PRO A 169 26.73 4.19 6.79
CA PRO A 169 26.99 2.84 7.26
C PRO A 169 25.74 2.05 7.71
N HIS A 170 24.61 2.73 7.90
CA HIS A 170 23.35 2.13 8.35
C HIS A 170 22.27 2.11 7.26
N ALA A 171 22.65 2.30 5.99
CA ALA A 171 21.73 2.25 4.86
C ALA A 171 20.95 0.92 4.83
N GLY A 172 19.63 0.97 4.64
CA GLY A 172 18.77 -0.21 4.59
C GLY A 172 18.61 -0.98 5.91
N ALA A 173 19.09 -0.44 7.04
CA ALA A 173 18.98 -1.10 8.34
C ALA A 173 17.56 -1.02 8.95
N GLY A 174 16.69 -0.14 8.42
CA GLY A 174 15.38 0.15 9.01
C GLY A 174 15.46 1.12 10.20
N VAL A 175 14.31 1.69 10.57
CA VAL A 175 14.24 2.76 11.58
C VAL A 175 14.75 2.29 12.94
N VAL A 176 14.28 1.12 13.43
CA VAL A 176 14.64 0.60 14.76
C VAL A 176 16.14 0.46 14.93
N ASN A 177 16.81 -0.19 13.96
CA ASN A 177 18.26 -0.41 14.04
C ASN A 177 19.05 0.88 13.87
N ARG A 178 18.59 1.80 13.04
CA ARG A 178 19.23 3.11 12.86
C ARG A 178 19.16 3.94 14.13
N MET A 179 17.99 3.99 14.78
CA MET A 179 17.81 4.72 16.04
C MET A 179 18.66 4.09 17.16
N ALA A 180 18.71 2.77 17.24
CA ALA A 180 19.58 2.06 18.20
C ALA A 180 21.06 2.40 18.01
N ALA A 181 21.53 2.60 16.76
CA ALA A 181 22.92 2.97 16.46
C ALA A 181 23.33 4.36 17.00
N ILE A 182 22.38 5.20 17.34
CA ILE A 182 22.59 6.51 17.96
C ILE A 182 22.10 6.57 19.43
N GLY A 183 21.87 5.40 20.04
CA GLY A 183 21.49 5.30 21.45
C GLY A 183 20.01 5.56 21.73
N VAL A 184 19.15 5.59 20.70
CA VAL A 184 17.71 5.76 20.86
C VAL A 184 17.03 4.41 20.76
N THR A 185 16.52 3.91 21.90
CA THR A 185 15.78 2.62 21.95
C THR A 185 14.32 2.85 21.60
N ILE A 186 13.84 2.18 20.56
CA ILE A 186 12.41 2.17 20.22
C ILE A 186 11.72 1.09 21.02
N SER A 187 10.68 1.45 21.77
CA SER A 187 9.90 0.55 22.63
C SER A 187 8.66 -0.03 21.93
N HIS A 188 7.97 0.78 21.16
CA HIS A 188 6.74 0.37 20.46
C HIS A 188 6.43 1.26 19.25
N ALA A 189 5.49 0.78 18.44
CA ALA A 189 4.89 1.54 17.35
C ALA A 189 3.37 1.61 17.53
N VAL A 190 2.80 2.75 17.13
CA VAL A 190 1.35 2.89 16.97
C VAL A 190 1.06 2.96 15.47
N GLU A 191 0.16 2.12 14.99
CA GLU A 191 -0.31 2.13 13.60
C GLU A 191 -1.81 2.39 13.53
N GLN A 192 -2.21 3.27 12.65
CA GLN A 192 -3.60 3.62 12.38
C GLN A 192 -3.91 3.35 10.90
N PRO A 193 -4.39 2.15 10.55
CA PRO A 193 -4.79 1.83 9.19
C PRO A 193 -6.15 2.44 8.86
N GLU A 194 -6.25 3.05 7.69
CA GLU A 194 -7.46 3.67 7.16
C GLU A 194 -7.64 3.30 5.68
N PRO A 195 -8.77 2.71 5.27
CA PRO A 195 -9.07 2.49 3.87
C PRO A 195 -9.49 3.80 3.21
N ARG A 196 -8.90 4.14 2.06
CA ARG A 196 -9.26 5.30 1.26
C ARG A 196 -8.99 5.07 -0.23
N HIS A 197 -9.45 5.96 -1.07
CA HIS A 197 -9.06 5.97 -2.47
C HIS A 197 -7.63 6.52 -2.64
N ALA A 198 -6.89 5.94 -3.59
CA ALA A 198 -5.59 6.44 -3.98
C ALA A 198 -5.70 7.84 -4.61
N THR A 199 -4.75 8.70 -4.32
CA THR A 199 -4.58 9.95 -5.07
C THR A 199 -4.13 9.66 -6.49
N ALA A 200 -4.17 10.65 -7.38
CA ALA A 200 -3.72 10.50 -8.76
C ALA A 200 -2.21 10.18 -8.83
N GLU A 201 -1.41 10.77 -7.94
CA GLU A 201 0.03 10.55 -7.83
C GLU A 201 0.33 9.13 -7.33
N GLU A 202 -0.29 8.71 -6.22
CA GLU A 202 -0.15 7.35 -5.68
C GLU A 202 -0.55 6.28 -6.70
N ALA A 203 -1.66 6.51 -7.41
CA ALA A 203 -2.11 5.59 -8.45
C ALA A 203 -1.09 5.46 -9.60
N SER A 204 -0.44 6.57 -9.97
CA SER A 204 0.61 6.59 -11.00
C SER A 204 1.85 5.84 -10.55
N LEU A 205 2.37 6.12 -9.34
CA LEU A 205 3.56 5.49 -8.77
C LEU A 205 3.36 3.98 -8.54
N LEU A 206 2.18 3.59 -8.04
CA LEU A 206 1.85 2.18 -7.78
C LEU A 206 1.41 1.40 -9.02
N GLY A 207 1.25 2.07 -10.17
CA GLY A 207 0.77 1.42 -11.39
C GLY A 207 -0.66 0.84 -11.25
N ILE A 208 -1.51 1.45 -10.42
CA ILE A 208 -2.88 1.03 -10.17
C ILE A 208 -3.89 1.98 -10.84
N GLN A 209 -5.15 1.57 -10.90
CA GLN A 209 -6.20 2.42 -11.45
C GLN A 209 -6.42 3.68 -10.61
N LYS A 210 -6.80 4.78 -11.26
CA LYS A 210 -7.20 6.00 -10.55
C LYS A 210 -8.34 5.69 -9.58
N ALA A 211 -8.24 6.24 -8.39
CA ALA A 211 -9.18 6.00 -7.29
C ALA A 211 -9.33 4.52 -6.88
N ALA A 212 -8.35 3.66 -7.17
CA ALA A 212 -8.31 2.32 -6.59
C ALA A 212 -8.26 2.40 -5.04
N LEU A 213 -8.79 1.37 -4.38
CA LEU A 213 -8.77 1.31 -2.92
C LEU A 213 -7.35 0.99 -2.43
N VAL A 214 -6.88 1.77 -1.47
CA VAL A 214 -5.60 1.57 -0.76
C VAL A 214 -5.86 1.53 0.74
N THR A 215 -4.96 0.89 1.47
CA THR A 215 -4.85 1.06 2.92
C THR A 215 -3.77 2.07 3.20
N HIS A 216 -4.14 3.21 3.78
CA HIS A 216 -3.22 4.22 4.29
C HIS A 216 -2.94 3.91 5.76
N ILE A 217 -1.68 3.75 6.13
CA ILE A 217 -1.28 3.47 7.51
C ILE A 217 -0.45 4.63 8.02
N ARG A 218 -0.94 5.31 9.04
CA ARG A 218 -0.14 6.26 9.80
C ARG A 218 0.55 5.51 10.92
N ARG A 219 1.89 5.43 10.85
CA ARG A 219 2.70 4.79 11.88
C ARG A 219 3.51 5.82 12.62
N THR A 220 3.66 5.66 13.93
CA THR A 220 4.60 6.44 14.74
C THR A 220 5.38 5.52 15.66
N TYR A 221 6.70 5.60 15.63
CA TYR A 221 7.59 4.92 16.56
C TYR A 221 7.87 5.80 17.78
N TYR A 222 7.86 5.15 18.93
CA TYR A 222 8.11 5.78 20.23
C TYR A 222 9.35 5.20 20.88
N SER A 223 10.16 6.07 21.48
CA SER A 223 11.29 5.63 22.33
C SER A 223 10.79 4.98 23.63
N ASP A 224 11.70 4.40 24.39
CA ASP A 224 11.47 3.92 25.75
C ASP A 224 11.06 5.02 26.73
N GLU A 225 11.39 6.28 26.43
CA GLU A 225 10.89 7.48 27.14
C GLU A 225 9.50 7.96 26.62
N SER A 226 8.83 7.15 25.78
CA SER A 226 7.54 7.48 25.17
C SER A 226 7.57 8.74 24.28
N ARG A 227 8.73 9.14 23.76
CA ARG A 227 8.84 10.25 22.81
C ARG A 227 8.69 9.73 21.38
N PRO A 228 7.90 10.40 20.51
CA PRO A 228 7.87 10.08 19.09
C PRO A 228 9.25 10.37 18.46
N VAL A 229 9.80 9.42 17.74
CA VAL A 229 11.12 9.53 17.08
C VAL A 229 11.06 9.43 15.57
N GLU A 230 9.99 8.85 15.04
CA GLU A 230 9.69 8.79 13.61
C GLU A 230 8.19 8.66 13.40
N THR A 231 7.67 9.28 12.34
CA THR A 231 6.31 9.03 11.87
C THR A 231 6.31 8.83 10.37
N ALA A 232 5.47 7.91 9.88
CA ALA A 232 5.37 7.61 8.45
C ALA A 232 3.91 7.49 7.98
N ASP A 233 3.70 7.91 6.74
CA ASP A 233 2.53 7.63 5.94
C ASP A 233 2.87 6.49 4.97
N ILE A 234 2.17 5.37 5.10
CA ILE A 234 2.41 4.15 4.30
C ILE A 234 1.17 3.86 3.48
N VAL A 235 1.31 3.68 2.19
CA VAL A 235 0.20 3.43 1.25
C VAL A 235 0.38 2.09 0.59
N VAL A 236 -0.61 1.21 0.76
CA VAL A 236 -0.57 -0.17 0.26
C VAL A 236 -1.82 -0.45 -0.59
N PRO A 237 -1.70 -0.88 -1.85
CA PRO A 237 -2.84 -1.22 -2.70
C PRO A 237 -3.64 -2.41 -2.12
N ALA A 238 -4.92 -2.21 -1.82
CA ALA A 238 -5.77 -3.24 -1.23
C ALA A 238 -5.97 -4.46 -2.13
N ALA A 239 -5.89 -4.29 -3.46
CA ALA A 239 -5.99 -5.39 -4.42
C ALA A 239 -4.72 -6.26 -4.49
N HIS A 240 -3.55 -5.72 -4.10
CA HIS A 240 -2.26 -6.39 -4.27
C HIS A 240 -1.67 -6.89 -2.95
N CYS A 241 -2.11 -6.34 -1.81
CA CYS A 241 -1.54 -6.64 -0.51
C CYS A 241 -2.62 -7.02 0.51
N GLU A 242 -2.27 -7.95 1.37
CA GLU A 242 -3.01 -8.31 2.58
C GLU A 242 -2.18 -7.88 3.79
N ILE A 243 -2.76 -7.07 4.66
CA ILE A 243 -2.11 -6.64 5.91
C ILE A 243 -2.61 -7.51 7.04
N VAL A 244 -1.69 -8.19 7.72
CA VAL A 244 -2.00 -9.09 8.84
C VAL A 244 -1.30 -8.57 10.09
N TYR A 245 -2.04 -8.41 11.18
CA TYR A 245 -1.49 -8.05 12.48
C TYR A 245 -1.35 -9.30 13.33
N GLU A 246 -0.12 -9.61 13.77
CA GLU A 246 0.14 -10.61 14.80
C GLU A 246 0.30 -9.90 16.14
N ILE A 247 -0.61 -10.14 17.05
CA ILE A 247 -0.63 -9.52 18.39
C ILE A 247 -0.24 -10.58 19.41
N PRO A 248 0.98 -10.51 20.00
CA PRO A 248 1.38 -11.45 21.01
C PRO A 248 0.52 -11.28 22.27
N ILE A 249 0.01 -12.39 22.80
CA ILE A 249 -0.70 -12.42 24.07
C ILE A 249 0.28 -12.90 25.13
N ASN A 250 0.83 -11.98 25.89
CA ASN A 250 1.65 -12.30 27.05
C ASN A 250 0.72 -12.87 28.15
N ARG A 251 0.98 -14.09 28.58
CA ARG A 251 0.34 -14.71 29.74
C ARG A 251 1.16 -14.48 30.98
#